data_b31f7057d5387f18a24c530ea7a3290c
#
_entry.id   b31f7057d5387f18a24c530ea7a3290c
#
_cell.length_a   1.000
_cell.length_b   1.000
_cell.length_c   1.000
_cell.angle_alpha   90.00
_cell.angle_beta   90.00
_cell.angle_gamma   90.00
#
_symmetry.space_group_name_H-M   'P 1'
#
loop_
_entity.id
_entity.type
_entity.pdbx_description
1 polymer ?
#
loop_
_entity_poly.entity_id
_entity_poly.type
_entity_poly.pdbx_seq_one_letter_code
_entity_poly.pdbx_strand_id
1 'polypeptide(L)' 'MVKINGEDVDAAGVVLGKYLDDNGYNRLTIAVERNYEIVTKDKYDDVTIEDGDVIDVVSFVGGG' A
#
# COMPACT_ATOMS: atom_id res chain seq x y z
N MET A 1 7.56 12.31 -5.04
CA MET A 1 6.93 11.82 -3.79
C MET A 1 5.69 11.01 -4.08
N VAL A 2 5.38 10.11 -3.22
CA VAL A 2 4.20 9.27 -3.26
C VAL A 2 3.27 9.72 -2.14
N LYS A 3 1.97 9.71 -2.37
CA LYS A 3 1.02 10.05 -1.32
C LYS A 3 0.47 8.75 -0.77
N ILE A 4 0.72 8.50 0.52
CA ILE A 4 0.24 7.29 1.18
C ILE A 4 -0.58 7.71 2.39
N ASN A 5 -1.86 7.35 2.38
CA ASN A 5 -2.82 7.76 3.41
C ASN A 5 -2.82 9.27 3.63
N GLY A 6 -2.69 10.01 2.53
CA GLY A 6 -2.70 11.47 2.58
C GLY A 6 -1.39 12.13 2.94
N GLU A 7 -0.34 11.36 3.20
CA GLU A 7 0.96 11.89 3.59
C GLU A 7 1.97 11.69 2.48
N ASP A 8 2.86 12.65 2.31
CA ASP A 8 3.94 12.54 1.33
C ASP A 8 5.04 11.62 1.88
N VAL A 9 5.37 10.60 1.13
CA VAL A 9 6.35 9.59 1.53
C VAL A 9 7.32 9.39 0.38
N ASP A 10 8.59 9.24 0.70
CA ASP A 10 9.62 8.95 -0.28
C ASP A 10 9.71 7.44 -0.49
N ALA A 11 8.78 6.91 -1.26
CA ALA A 11 8.68 5.47 -1.47
C ALA A 11 8.71 5.06 -2.94
N ALA A 12 9.04 5.98 -3.83
CA ALA A 12 9.12 5.64 -5.25
C ALA A 12 10.20 4.59 -5.48
N GLY A 13 9.90 3.58 -6.26
CA GLY A 13 10.84 2.50 -6.54
C GLY A 13 10.77 1.32 -5.57
N VAL A 14 10.00 1.44 -4.51
CA VAL A 14 9.86 0.37 -3.53
C VAL A 14 8.71 -0.54 -3.96
N VAL A 15 8.88 -1.84 -3.82
CA VAL A 15 7.80 -2.80 -4.08
C VAL A 15 6.74 -2.64 -2.99
N LEU A 16 5.49 -2.58 -3.41
CA LEU A 16 4.38 -2.31 -2.50
C LEU A 16 4.35 -3.28 -1.32
N GLY A 17 4.50 -4.58 -1.58
CA GLY A 17 4.49 -5.57 -0.52
C GLY A 17 5.59 -5.33 0.50
N LYS A 18 6.78 -4.96 0.05
CA LYS A 18 7.88 -4.65 0.96
C LYS A 18 7.56 -3.42 1.81
N TYR A 19 6.97 -2.39 1.20
CA TYR A 19 6.57 -1.20 1.95
C TYR A 19 5.59 -1.57 3.05
N LEU A 20 4.61 -2.41 2.73
CA LEU A 20 3.59 -2.81 3.69
C LEU A 20 4.21 -3.58 4.85
N ASP A 21 5.11 -4.52 4.53
CA ASP A 21 5.76 -5.32 5.56
C ASP A 21 6.67 -4.47 6.45
N ASP A 22 7.44 -3.57 5.85
CA ASP A 22 8.38 -2.72 6.58
C ASP A 22 7.67 -1.74 7.50
N ASN A 23 6.44 -1.40 7.20
CA ASN A 23 5.67 -0.45 7.99
C ASN A 23 4.68 -1.14 8.94
N GLY A 24 4.81 -2.43 9.11
CA GLY A 24 4.04 -3.13 10.13
C GLY A 24 2.61 -3.46 9.77
N TYR A 25 2.25 -3.34 8.51
CA TYR A 25 0.90 -3.71 8.09
C TYR A 25 0.75 -5.22 8.03
N ASN A 26 -0.40 -5.72 8.45
CA ASN A 26 -0.74 -7.12 8.30
C ASN A 26 -1.55 -7.26 7.01
N ARG A 27 -0.97 -7.95 6.03
CA ARG A 27 -1.60 -8.08 4.71
C ARG A 27 -2.98 -8.72 4.77
N LEU A 28 -3.25 -9.51 5.81
CA LEU A 28 -4.53 -10.21 5.94
C LEU A 28 -5.66 -9.30 6.40
N THR A 29 -5.32 -8.15 6.95
CA THR A 29 -6.32 -7.27 7.58
C THR A 29 -6.35 -5.88 6.95
N ILE A 30 -5.83 -5.76 5.74
CA ILE A 30 -5.82 -4.47 5.05
C ILE A 30 -6.42 -4.59 3.66
N ALA A 31 -6.89 -3.45 3.15
CA ALA A 31 -7.22 -3.27 1.74
C ALA A 31 -6.37 -2.14 1.22
N VAL A 32 -5.85 -2.27 0.02
CA VAL A 32 -4.98 -1.28 -0.58
C VAL A 32 -5.58 -0.80 -1.88
N GLU A 33 -5.60 0.52 -2.05
CA GLU A 33 -5.93 1.15 -3.32
C GLU A 33 -4.71 1.90 -3.82
N ARG A 34 -4.46 1.80 -5.11
CA ARG A 34 -3.40 2.54 -5.78
C ARG A 34 -4.05 3.31 -6.90
N ASN A 35 -3.96 4.62 -6.83
CA ASN A 35 -4.58 5.51 -7.81
C ASN A 35 -6.06 5.18 -7.98
N TYR A 36 -6.73 4.95 -6.83
CA TYR A 36 -8.18 4.71 -6.74
C TYR A 36 -8.63 3.36 -7.30
N GLU A 37 -7.69 2.44 -7.52
CA GLU A 37 -8.00 1.08 -7.94
C GLU A 37 -7.51 0.09 -6.89
N ILE A 38 -8.33 -0.91 -6.61
CA ILE A 38 -7.96 -1.90 -5.61
C ILE A 38 -6.83 -2.77 -6.13
N VAL A 39 -5.82 -2.95 -5.28
CA VAL A 39 -4.74 -3.90 -5.52
C VAL A 39 -5.04 -5.14 -4.71
N THR A 40 -5.20 -6.27 -5.37
CA THR A 40 -5.48 -7.52 -4.67
C THR A 40 -4.23 -8.04 -3.99
N LYS A 41 -4.41 -8.84 -2.92
CA LYS A 41 -3.29 -9.30 -2.10
C LYS A 41 -2.24 -10.06 -2.90
N ASP A 42 -2.66 -10.82 -3.89
CA ASP A 42 -1.74 -11.59 -4.71
C ASP A 42 -0.87 -10.72 -5.62
N LYS A 43 -1.17 -9.43 -5.70
CA LYS A 43 -0.41 -8.49 -6.54
C LYS A 43 0.53 -7.60 -5.74
N TYR A 44 0.48 -7.63 -4.42
CA TYR A 44 1.29 -6.71 -3.61
C TYR A 44 2.77 -6.77 -3.96
N ASP A 45 3.29 -7.96 -4.22
CA ASP A 45 4.71 -8.12 -4.51
C ASP A 45 5.05 -7.87 -5.97
N ASP A 46 4.04 -7.69 -6.81
CA ASP A 46 4.23 -7.42 -8.24
C ASP A 46 4.13 -5.94 -8.57
N VAL A 47 3.76 -5.11 -7.61
CA VAL A 47 3.56 -3.67 -7.83
C VAL A 47 4.75 -2.92 -7.30
N THR A 48 5.40 -2.14 -8.17
CA THR A 48 6.43 -1.19 -7.74
C THR A 48 5.79 0.18 -7.63
N ILE A 49 5.95 0.80 -6.47
CA ILE A 49 5.41 2.14 -6.22
C ILE A 49 6.16 3.13 -7.12
N GLU A 50 5.43 4.02 -7.76
CA GLU A 50 6.00 5.01 -8.65
C GLU A 50 5.78 6.41 -8.12
N ASP A 51 6.67 7.31 -8.51
CA ASP A 51 6.54 8.71 -8.13
C ASP A 51 5.19 9.24 -8.62
N GLY A 52 4.51 9.96 -7.76
CA GLY A 52 3.19 10.50 -8.07
C GLY A 52 2.02 9.57 -7.75
N ASP A 53 2.30 8.33 -7.35
CA ASP A 53 1.22 7.42 -6.97
C ASP A 53 0.47 7.93 -5.75
N VAL A 54 -0.82 7.64 -5.72
CA VAL A 54 -1.69 7.89 -4.56
C VAL A 54 -2.13 6.52 -4.04
N ILE A 55 -1.71 6.21 -2.83
CA ILE A 55 -1.95 4.89 -2.24
C ILE A 55 -2.70 5.08 -0.93
N ASP A 56 -3.78 4.33 -0.76
CA ASP A 56 -4.52 4.30 0.49
C ASP A 56 -4.52 2.88 1.04
N VAL A 57 -4.17 2.77 2.31
CA VAL A 57 -4.17 1.49 3.03
C VAL A 57 -5.18 1.60 4.15
N VAL A 58 -6.20 0.75 4.10
CA VAL A 58 -7.25 0.73 5.11
C VAL A 58 -7.13 -0.56 5.89
N SER A 59 -7.01 -0.46 7.21
CA SER A 59 -7.00 -1.63 8.07
C SER A 59 -8.43 -1.88 8.54
N PHE A 60 -8.93 -3.08 8.31
CA PHE A 60 -10.16 -3.44 8.97
C PHE A 60 -9.80 -4.31 10.15
N VAL A 61 -10.39 -3.96 11.23
CA VAL A 61 -10.25 -4.71 12.42
C VAL A 61 -11.09 -5.91 12.20
N GLY A 62 -10.48 -6.82 11.67
CA GLY A 62 -11.16 -8.03 11.51
C GLY A 62 -11.54 -8.57 12.82
N GLY A 63 -11.59 -8.03 13.65
CA GLY A 63 -12.02 -8.55 14.84
C GLY A 63 -12.64 -9.63 14.80
N GLY A 64 -12.43 -9.25 14.17
CA GLY A 64 -13.15 -10.12 14.31
C GLY A 64 -12.78 -10.73 14.99
#